data_ce7d40df01492521b79834d6b7274874
#
_entry.id   ce7d40df01492521b79834d6b7274874
#
_cell.length_a   1.000
_cell.length_b   1.000
_cell.length_c   1.000
_cell.angle_alpha   90.00
_cell.angle_beta   90.00
_cell.angle_gamma   90.00
#
_symmetry.space_group_name_H-M   'P 1'
#
loop_
_entity.id
_entity.type
_entity.pdbx_description
1 polymer ?
#
loop_
_entity_poly.entity_id
_entity_poly.type
_entity_poly.pdbx_seq_one_letter_code
_entity_poly.pdbx_strand_id
1 'polypeptide(L)'
;EMEGWQGRYNEIHDLCKRNNIGMVLVNSNEAKRTGADSFIEMQKHSKNQKYDAAYVMDVNSKLADAFGASTTPHVFLLDKDLKLVYKGAIDDNVKSKSSVTKNWVKDAIISSGKKEPVLLPETRNSGCSIKRL
;
A
#
# COMPACT_ATOMS: atom_id res chain seq x y z
N GLU A 1 4.18 7.32 10.39
CA GLU A 1 3.11 6.35 10.09
C GLU A 1 3.54 5.32 9.06
N MET A 2 4.10 5.74 7.95
CA MET A 2 4.66 4.80 6.98
C MET A 2 5.76 3.94 7.60
N GLU A 3 6.51 4.50 8.52
CA GLU A 3 7.60 3.77 9.18
C GLU A 3 7.14 2.47 9.83
N GLY A 4 5.96 2.47 10.44
CA GLY A 4 5.43 1.27 11.07
C GLY A 4 5.09 0.15 10.10
N TRP A 5 4.83 0.46 8.82
CA TRP A 5 4.43 -0.51 7.81
C TRP A 5 5.56 -0.89 6.84
N GLN A 6 6.63 -0.10 6.77
CA GLN A 6 7.67 -0.24 5.75
C GLN A 6 8.32 -1.61 5.72
N GLY A 7 8.57 -2.19 6.88
CA GLY A 7 9.15 -3.53 6.95
C GLY A 7 8.25 -4.63 6.41
N ARG A 8 6.99 -4.34 6.14
CA ARG A 8 6.01 -5.30 5.64
C ARG A 8 5.83 -5.26 4.13
N TYR A 9 6.27 -4.18 3.47
CA TYR A 9 6.02 -3.99 2.04
C TYR A 9 6.70 -5.06 1.18
N ASN A 10 7.96 -5.37 1.45
CA ASN A 10 8.67 -6.41 0.69
C ASN A 10 8.07 -7.80 0.93
N GLU A 11 7.64 -8.07 2.15
CA GLU A 11 6.98 -9.32 2.50
C GLU A 11 5.65 -9.48 1.75
N ILE A 12 4.87 -8.40 1.68
CA ILE A 12 3.61 -8.37 0.92
C ILE A 12 3.90 -8.55 -0.57
N HIS A 13 4.95 -7.90 -1.09
CA HIS A 13 5.33 -8.05 -2.49
C HIS A 13 5.72 -9.48 -2.84
N ASP A 14 6.46 -10.16 -1.96
CA ASP A 14 6.81 -11.56 -2.16
C ASP A 14 5.55 -12.44 -2.21
N LEU A 15 4.58 -12.18 -1.35
CA LEU A 15 3.30 -12.89 -1.36
C LEU A 15 2.53 -12.62 -2.65
N CYS A 16 2.52 -11.38 -3.13
CA CYS A 16 1.91 -11.01 -4.40
C CYS A 16 2.53 -11.80 -5.55
N LYS A 17 3.88 -11.86 -5.62
CA LYS A 17 4.57 -12.60 -6.67
C LYS A 17 4.18 -14.07 -6.67
N ARG A 18 4.07 -14.69 -5.51
CA ARG A 18 3.66 -16.09 -5.39
C ARG A 18 2.22 -16.33 -5.84
N ASN A 19 1.42 -15.28 -5.88
CA ASN A 19 0.01 -15.35 -6.31
C ASN A 19 -0.23 -14.70 -7.68
N ASN A 20 0.84 -14.42 -8.42
CA ASN A 20 0.78 -13.78 -9.75
C ASN A 20 0.09 -12.40 -9.72
N ILE A 21 0.33 -11.64 -8.67
CA ILE A 21 -0.21 -10.29 -8.49
C ILE A 21 0.94 -9.28 -8.53
N GLY A 22 0.80 -8.23 -9.35
CA GLY A 22 1.73 -7.12 -9.35
C GLY A 22 1.52 -6.22 -8.14
N MET A 23 2.57 -5.52 -7.73
CA MET A 23 2.48 -4.55 -6.63
C MET A 23 3.24 -3.29 -6.98
N VAL A 24 2.66 -2.15 -6.63
CA VAL A 24 3.29 -0.85 -6.78
C VAL A 24 3.07 -0.04 -5.50
N LEU A 25 4.11 0.66 -5.07
CA LEU A 25 4.05 1.61 -3.97
C LEU A 25 3.92 3.01 -4.56
N VAL A 26 2.94 3.78 -4.10
CA VAL A 26 2.60 5.08 -4.67
C VAL A 26 2.74 6.17 -3.61
N ASN A 27 3.50 7.22 -3.92
CA ASN A 27 3.63 8.40 -3.06
C ASN A 27 2.80 9.53 -3.64
N SER A 28 1.74 9.91 -2.93
CA SER A 28 0.79 10.93 -3.35
C SER A 28 0.90 12.24 -2.55
N ASN A 29 1.96 12.42 -1.79
CA ASN A 29 2.18 13.60 -0.92
C ASN A 29 2.71 14.79 -1.71
N GLU A 30 1.92 15.31 -2.63
CA GLU A 30 2.33 16.38 -3.53
C GLU A 30 2.75 17.67 -2.82
N ALA A 31 2.16 17.98 -1.67
CA ALA A 31 2.50 19.16 -0.88
C ALA A 31 3.94 19.10 -0.32
N LYS A 32 4.59 17.94 -0.31
CA LYS A 32 5.94 17.73 0.22
C LYS A 32 6.99 17.50 -0.87
N ARG A 33 6.69 17.79 -2.13
CA ARG A 33 7.61 17.53 -3.26
C ARG A 33 8.89 18.35 -3.23
N THR A 34 8.90 19.47 -2.54
CA THR A 34 10.09 20.29 -2.38
C THR A 34 10.95 19.89 -1.17
N GLY A 35 10.55 18.88 -0.43
CA GLY A 35 11.20 18.42 0.79
C GLY A 35 11.21 16.91 0.92
N ALA A 36 10.60 16.43 2.00
CA ALA A 36 10.65 15.01 2.41
C ALA A 36 10.15 14.03 1.35
N ASP A 37 9.23 14.43 0.48
CA ASP A 37 8.66 13.59 -0.56
C ASP A 37 9.09 14.03 -1.97
N SER A 38 10.22 14.70 -2.11
CA SER A 38 10.81 14.98 -3.43
C SER A 38 11.19 13.66 -4.12
N PHE A 39 11.33 13.71 -5.44
CA PHE A 39 11.72 12.52 -6.20
C PHE A 39 13.07 11.95 -5.72
N ILE A 40 14.03 12.83 -5.44
CA ILE A 40 15.34 12.40 -4.93
C ILE A 40 15.22 11.73 -3.57
N GLU A 41 14.42 12.30 -2.66
CA GLU A 41 14.21 11.70 -1.35
C GLU A 41 13.45 10.36 -1.45
N MET A 42 12.51 10.24 -2.38
CA MET A 42 11.83 8.99 -2.68
C MET A 42 12.83 7.91 -3.14
N GLN A 43 13.76 8.28 -4.03
CA GLN A 43 14.78 7.36 -4.49
C GLN A 43 15.68 6.87 -3.35
N LYS A 44 16.12 7.80 -2.49
CA LYS A 44 16.91 7.46 -1.31
C LYS A 44 16.17 6.54 -0.36
N HIS A 45 14.90 6.83 -0.12
CA HIS A 45 14.06 6.04 0.78
C HIS A 45 13.87 4.62 0.25
N SER A 46 13.54 4.49 -1.03
CA SER A 46 13.37 3.20 -1.69
C SER A 46 14.64 2.34 -1.58
N LYS A 47 15.79 2.96 -1.79
CA LYS A 47 17.08 2.29 -1.70
C LYS A 47 17.39 1.87 -0.25
N ASN A 48 17.15 2.75 0.71
CA ASN A 48 17.39 2.47 2.13
C ASN A 48 16.50 1.35 2.65
N GLN A 49 15.24 1.33 2.24
CA GLN A 49 14.27 0.29 2.63
C GLN A 49 14.36 -0.96 1.75
N LYS A 50 15.20 -0.91 0.71
CA LYS A 50 15.39 -2.02 -0.24
C LYS A 50 14.07 -2.49 -0.85
N TYR A 51 13.23 -1.54 -1.26
CA TYR A 51 11.97 -1.86 -1.92
C TYR A 51 12.21 -2.63 -3.21
N ASP A 52 11.59 -3.80 -3.33
CA ASP A 52 11.61 -4.61 -4.54
C ASP A 52 10.49 -4.19 -5.50
N ALA A 53 9.37 -3.72 -4.97
CA ALA A 53 8.27 -3.19 -5.76
C ALA A 53 8.63 -1.80 -6.32
N ALA A 54 8.06 -1.46 -7.47
CA ALA A 54 8.18 -0.11 -8.02
C ALA A 54 7.64 0.92 -7.02
N TYR A 55 8.38 1.99 -6.82
CA TYR A 55 7.96 3.11 -5.96
C TYR A 55 7.79 4.33 -6.86
N VAL A 56 6.56 4.77 -7.06
CA VAL A 56 6.21 5.77 -8.06
C VAL A 56 5.66 7.05 -7.43
N MET A 57 5.85 8.16 -8.12
CA MET A 57 5.36 9.46 -7.71
C MET A 57 4.01 9.74 -8.37
N ASP A 58 2.99 9.99 -7.55
CA ASP A 58 1.65 10.37 -8.02
C ASP A 58 1.55 11.89 -8.09
N VAL A 59 1.79 12.43 -9.28
CA VAL A 59 1.79 13.88 -9.52
C VAL A 59 0.42 14.47 -9.25
N ASN A 60 0.37 15.52 -8.44
CA ASN A 60 -0.85 16.22 -8.02
C ASN A 60 -1.87 15.32 -7.32
N SER A 61 -1.42 14.21 -6.75
CA SER A 61 -2.27 13.24 -6.04
C SER A 61 -3.42 12.72 -6.91
N LYS A 62 -3.23 12.68 -8.22
CA LYS A 62 -4.30 12.28 -9.17
C LYS A 62 -4.76 10.85 -8.98
N LEU A 63 -3.82 9.94 -8.79
CA LEU A 63 -4.16 8.53 -8.58
C LEU A 63 -4.89 8.35 -7.25
N ALA A 64 -4.40 9.00 -6.20
CA ALA A 64 -5.06 8.96 -4.90
C ALA A 64 -6.51 9.45 -5.00
N ASP A 65 -6.73 10.54 -5.71
CA ASP A 65 -8.08 11.10 -5.90
C ASP A 65 -8.97 10.12 -6.68
N ALA A 66 -8.43 9.49 -7.73
CA ALA A 66 -9.18 8.54 -8.54
C ALA A 66 -9.63 7.31 -7.73
N PHE A 67 -8.80 6.84 -6.80
CA PHE A 67 -9.15 5.72 -5.93
C PHE A 67 -9.92 6.13 -4.68
N GLY A 68 -10.00 7.41 -4.38
CA GLY A 68 -10.60 7.89 -3.12
C GLY A 68 -9.70 7.65 -1.92
N ALA A 69 -8.38 7.58 -2.13
CA ALA A 69 -7.44 7.41 -1.04
C ALA A 69 -7.35 8.67 -0.18
N SER A 70 -7.30 8.50 1.13
CA SER A 70 -7.30 9.63 2.08
C SER A 70 -6.10 9.62 3.00
N THR A 71 -5.52 8.47 3.27
CA THR A 71 -4.46 8.31 4.26
C THR A 71 -3.28 7.52 3.68
N THR A 72 -2.17 7.53 4.39
CA THR A 72 -0.97 6.76 4.08
C THR A 72 -0.67 5.83 5.26
N PRO A 73 -0.56 4.52 5.09
CA PRO A 73 -0.84 3.78 3.86
C PRO A 73 -2.35 3.57 3.63
N HIS A 74 -2.72 3.36 2.39
CA HIS A 74 -4.08 2.96 2.01
C HIS A 74 -3.94 1.93 0.89
N VAL A 75 -4.46 0.73 1.09
CA VAL A 75 -4.29 -0.39 0.17
C VAL A 75 -5.49 -0.53 -0.73
N PHE A 76 -5.22 -0.78 -2.01
CA PHE A 76 -6.24 -1.09 -3.01
C PHE A 76 -5.79 -2.33 -3.77
N LEU A 77 -6.59 -3.39 -3.76
CA LEU A 77 -6.32 -4.62 -4.48
C LEU A 77 -7.35 -4.78 -5.60
N LEU A 78 -6.85 -4.98 -6.81
CA LEU A 78 -7.68 -5.15 -8.00
C LEU A 78 -7.53 -6.57 -8.54
N ASP A 79 -8.59 -7.11 -9.12
CA ASP A 79 -8.52 -8.39 -9.81
C ASP A 79 -8.00 -8.23 -11.25
N LYS A 80 -7.93 -9.33 -12.00
CA LYS A 80 -7.43 -9.32 -13.39
C LYS A 80 -8.26 -8.45 -14.32
N ASP A 81 -9.52 -8.20 -13.98
CA ASP A 81 -10.43 -7.35 -14.76
C ASP A 81 -10.43 -5.90 -14.26
N LEU A 82 -9.47 -5.54 -13.42
CA LEU A 82 -9.31 -4.22 -12.79
C LEU A 82 -10.49 -3.82 -11.91
N LYS A 83 -11.18 -4.80 -11.35
CA LYS A 83 -12.22 -4.56 -10.35
C LYS A 83 -11.63 -4.55 -8.96
N LEU A 84 -12.06 -3.59 -8.15
CA LEU A 84 -11.61 -3.49 -6.76
C LEU A 84 -12.17 -4.65 -5.94
N VAL A 85 -11.29 -5.43 -5.32
CA VAL A 85 -11.67 -6.57 -4.49
C VAL A 85 -11.35 -6.37 -3.01
N TYR A 86 -10.43 -5.45 -2.69
CA TYR A 86 -10.13 -5.07 -1.31
C TYR A 86 -9.66 -3.63 -1.24
N LYS A 87 -10.09 -2.89 -0.21
CA LYS A 87 -9.49 -1.61 0.16
C LYS A 87 -9.46 -1.45 1.67
N GLY A 88 -8.43 -0.82 2.18
CA GLY A 88 -8.29 -0.56 3.61
C GLY A 88 -6.87 -0.63 4.13
N ALA A 89 -6.74 -1.09 5.36
CA ALA A 89 -5.47 -1.20 6.06
C ALA A 89 -4.73 -2.49 5.71
N ILE A 90 -3.43 -2.50 5.97
CA ILE A 90 -2.58 -3.68 5.77
C ILE A 90 -2.95 -4.77 6.76
N ASP A 91 -2.97 -4.43 8.04
CA ASP A 91 -3.33 -5.35 9.12
C ASP A 91 -3.79 -4.53 10.34
N ASP A 92 -4.03 -5.20 11.47
CA ASP A 92 -4.58 -4.57 12.66
C ASP A 92 -3.55 -4.03 13.65
N ASN A 93 -2.25 -4.08 13.32
CA ASN A 93 -1.24 -3.58 14.26
C ASN A 93 -0.01 -2.97 13.56
N VAL A 94 -0.02 -1.65 13.41
CA VAL A 94 1.10 -0.91 12.82
C VAL A 94 2.35 -0.92 13.71
N LYS A 95 2.17 -0.99 15.01
CA LYS A 95 3.28 -0.83 15.97
C LYS A 95 4.14 -2.08 16.10
N SER A 96 3.54 -3.26 15.99
CA SER A 96 4.24 -4.51 16.22
C SER A 96 3.76 -5.60 15.28
N LYS A 97 4.66 -6.05 14.41
CA LYS A 97 4.39 -7.15 13.50
C LYS A 97 4.05 -8.45 14.25
N SER A 98 4.69 -8.68 15.39
CA SER A 98 4.46 -9.88 16.19
C SER A 98 3.13 -9.87 16.91
N SER A 99 2.49 -8.71 17.06
CA SER A 99 1.19 -8.56 17.71
C SER A 99 0.03 -8.48 16.71
N VAL A 100 0.28 -8.67 15.43
CA VAL A 100 -0.76 -8.71 14.41
C VAL A 100 -1.63 -9.94 14.62
N THR A 101 -2.94 -9.73 14.70
CA THR A 101 -3.93 -10.82 14.82
C THR A 101 -4.77 -10.97 13.55
N LYS A 102 -4.87 -9.93 12.74
CA LYS A 102 -5.66 -9.91 11.51
C LYS A 102 -4.81 -9.41 10.34
N ASN A 103 -4.51 -10.30 9.40
CA ASN A 103 -3.68 -10.02 8.22
C ASN A 103 -4.56 -9.73 7.01
N TRP A 104 -5.30 -8.64 7.05
CA TRP A 104 -6.33 -8.34 6.06
C TRP A 104 -5.84 -8.36 4.61
N VAL A 105 -4.75 -7.64 4.33
CA VAL A 105 -4.23 -7.57 2.95
C VAL A 105 -3.66 -8.91 2.50
N LYS A 106 -2.96 -9.61 3.38
CA LYS A 106 -2.38 -10.92 3.05
C LYS A 106 -3.48 -11.94 2.75
N ASP A 107 -4.52 -11.95 3.57
CA ASP A 107 -5.68 -12.83 3.35
C ASP A 107 -6.38 -12.51 2.04
N ALA A 108 -6.54 -11.22 1.73
CA ALA A 108 -7.15 -10.79 0.47
C ALA A 108 -6.31 -11.21 -0.74
N ILE A 109 -4.98 -11.10 -0.66
CA ILE A 109 -4.06 -11.52 -1.72
C ILE A 109 -4.17 -13.03 -1.95
N ILE A 110 -4.19 -13.82 -0.89
CA ILE A 110 -4.29 -15.28 -0.97
C ILE A 110 -5.63 -15.68 -1.61
N SER A 111 -6.74 -15.10 -1.16
CA SER A 111 -8.06 -15.38 -1.72
C SER A 111 -8.12 -15.01 -3.21
N SER A 112 -7.61 -13.84 -3.57
CA SER A 112 -7.58 -13.39 -4.96
C SER A 112 -6.69 -14.29 -5.83
N GLY A 113 -5.55 -14.73 -5.31
CA GLY A 113 -4.66 -15.64 -6.01
C GLY A 113 -5.29 -16.99 -6.28
N LYS A 114 -6.17 -17.45 -5.41
CA LYS A 114 -6.95 -18.70 -5.58
C LYS A 114 -8.23 -18.48 -6.37
N LYS A 115 -8.50 -17.27 -6.83
CA LYS A 115 -9.75 -16.88 -7.52
C LYS A 115 -10.98 -17.10 -6.65
N GLU A 116 -10.82 -16.95 -5.34
CA GLU A 116 -11.89 -17.02 -4.36
C GLU A 116 -12.33 -15.61 -3.96
N PRO A 117 -13.59 -15.41 -3.53
CA PRO A 117 -14.03 -14.10 -3.03
C PRO A 117 -13.24 -13.68 -1.80
N VAL A 118 -12.94 -12.37 -1.72
CA VAL A 118 -12.34 -11.79 -0.52
C VAL A 118 -13.42 -11.65 0.54
N LEU A 119 -13.25 -12.33 1.68
CA LEU A 119 -14.29 -12.38 2.72
C LEU A 119 -14.53 -11.04 3.40
N LEU A 120 -13.47 -10.23 3.54
CA LEU A 120 -13.55 -8.90 4.12
C LEU A 120 -13.00 -7.88 3.10
N PRO A 121 -13.85 -7.39 2.18
CA PRO A 121 -13.37 -6.56 1.07
C PRO A 121 -13.04 -5.12 1.45
N GLU A 122 -13.42 -4.68 2.64
CA GLU A 122 -13.10 -3.35 3.12
C GLU A 122 -12.84 -3.37 4.61
N THR A 123 -11.79 -2.66 5.04
CA THR A 123 -11.48 -2.44 6.45
C THR A 123 -11.30 -0.96 6.72
N ARG A 124 -11.43 -0.56 7.98
CA ARG A 124 -11.20 0.81 8.39
C ARG A 124 -9.72 1.14 8.17
N ASN A 125 -9.46 2.20 7.43
CA ASN A 125 -8.11 2.64 7.19
C ASN A 125 -7.57 3.44 8.36
N SER A 126 -6.25 3.36 8.56
CA SER A 126 -5.57 4.06 9.64
C SER A 126 -4.21 4.53 9.14
N GLY A 127 -3.85 5.77 9.45
CA GLY A 127 -2.60 6.36 9.02
C GLY A 127 -2.69 7.88 8.98
N CYS A 128 -1.62 8.51 8.49
CA CYS A 128 -1.61 9.97 8.32
C CYS A 128 -2.32 10.37 7.03
N SER A 129 -2.99 11.51 7.04
CA SER A 129 -3.64 12.02 5.84
C SER A 129 -2.61 12.27 4.73
N ILE A 130 -3.03 12.05 3.49
CA ILE A 130 -2.21 12.35 2.32
C ILE A 130 -2.00 13.86 2.24
N LYS A 131 -0.75 14.28 2.00
CA LYS A 131 -0.37 15.70 1.95
C LYS A 131 -0.64 16.24 0.55
N ARG A 132 -1.88 16.66 0.31
CA ARG A 132 -2.30 17.28 -0.95
C ARG A 132 -1.95 18.76 -0.99
N LEU A 133 -1.86 19.31 -2.20
CA LEU A 133 -1.72 20.76 -2.39
C LEU A 133 -2.95 21.51 -1.91
#